data_e1805454637810a774425d36e004dbb9
#
_entry.id   e1805454637810a774425d36e004dbb9
#
_cell.length_a   1.000
_cell.length_b   1.000
_cell.length_c   1.000
_cell.angle_alpha   90.00
_cell.angle_beta   90.00
_cell.angle_gamma   90.00
#
_symmetry.space_group_name_H-M   'P 1'
#
loop_
_entity.id
_entity.type
_entity.pdbx_description
1 polymer ?
#
loop_
_entity_poly.entity_id
_entity_poly.type
_entity_poly.pdbx_seq_one_letter_code
_entity_poly.pdbx_strand_id
1 'polypeptide(L)'
;MASARYVDTLRLLVEAEVEFVVVGMGAGILQGVPATTLDLDIVHRRTPENVARLLSVLHRLHAVARNDERRIAPGPSHLLGPGHILLATDNGDFDCLGTVDNDKTFEDLLPLSRAISFDDRELRVLDLAALIDVKRRAGRPKDLAMLPVLEATLDERSRATPLG
;
A
#
# COMPACT_ATOMS: atom_id res chain seq x y z
N MET A 1 12.92 5.62 -4.61
CA MET A 1 12.07 5.45 -5.80
C MET A 1 11.43 4.08 -5.80
N ALA A 2 10.20 3.99 -6.25
CA ALA A 2 9.57 2.70 -6.49
C ALA A 2 10.32 1.95 -7.59
N SER A 3 10.54 0.65 -7.43
CA SER A 3 11.15 -0.16 -8.48
C SER A 3 10.18 -0.31 -9.66
N ALA A 4 10.69 -0.58 -10.86
CA ALA A 4 9.86 -0.82 -12.04
C ALA A 4 8.85 -1.96 -11.80
N ARG A 5 9.26 -2.99 -11.07
CA ARG A 5 8.41 -4.12 -10.71
C ARG A 5 7.23 -3.75 -9.82
N TYR A 6 7.48 -2.83 -8.91
CA TYR A 6 6.47 -2.26 -8.02
C TYR A 6 5.39 -1.52 -8.81
N VAL A 7 5.83 -0.71 -9.77
CA VAL A 7 4.94 0.03 -10.67
C VAL A 7 4.11 -0.95 -11.52
N ASP A 8 4.69 -2.03 -11.98
CA ASP A 8 3.99 -3.05 -12.76
C ASP A 8 2.89 -3.73 -11.93
N THR A 9 3.14 -4.01 -10.66
CA THR A 9 2.11 -4.54 -9.76
C THR A 9 0.95 -3.55 -9.59
N LEU A 10 1.25 -2.28 -9.35
CA LEU A 10 0.22 -1.24 -9.25
C LEU A 10 -0.62 -1.14 -10.53
N ARG A 11 0.02 -1.22 -11.69
CA ARG A 11 -0.68 -1.19 -12.98
C ARG A 11 -1.66 -2.34 -13.12
N LEU A 12 -1.25 -3.55 -12.77
CA LEU A 12 -2.12 -4.72 -12.80
C LEU A 12 -3.33 -4.57 -11.87
N LEU A 13 -3.12 -4.03 -10.67
CA LEU A 13 -4.20 -3.78 -9.71
C LEU A 13 -5.21 -2.77 -10.24
N VAL A 14 -4.72 -1.67 -10.82
CA VAL A 14 -5.59 -0.62 -11.36
C VAL A 14 -6.36 -1.11 -12.58
N GLU A 15 -5.71 -1.85 -13.47
CA GLU A 15 -6.35 -2.44 -14.66
C GLU A 15 -7.43 -3.46 -14.28
N ALA A 16 -7.23 -4.21 -13.21
CA ALA A 16 -8.21 -5.17 -12.70
C ALA A 16 -9.31 -4.53 -11.88
N GLU A 17 -9.29 -3.21 -11.72
CA GLU A 17 -10.27 -2.44 -10.94
C GLU A 17 -10.34 -2.87 -9.47
N VAL A 18 -9.22 -3.24 -8.89
CA VAL A 18 -9.11 -3.55 -7.47
C VAL A 18 -9.25 -2.25 -6.66
N GLU A 19 -10.09 -2.28 -5.64
CA GLU A 19 -10.23 -1.17 -4.69
C GLU A 19 -9.22 -1.35 -3.55
N PHE A 20 -8.31 -0.41 -3.42
CA PHE A 20 -7.24 -0.45 -2.40
C PHE A 20 -6.69 0.94 -2.11
N VAL A 21 -6.03 1.05 -0.97
CA VAL A 21 -5.23 2.23 -0.59
C VAL A 21 -3.79 1.75 -0.42
N VAL A 22 -2.85 2.40 -1.09
CA VAL A 22 -1.41 2.15 -0.87
C VAL A 22 -1.03 2.72 0.48
N VAL A 23 -0.40 1.92 1.32
CA VAL A 23 0.08 2.32 2.65
C VAL A 23 1.59 2.09 2.76
N GLY A 24 2.14 2.29 3.94
CA GLY A 24 3.58 2.11 4.16
C GLY A 24 4.44 3.09 3.36
N MET A 25 5.72 2.76 3.21
CA MET A 25 6.65 3.64 2.51
C MET A 25 6.33 3.82 1.03
N GLY A 26 5.65 2.85 0.41
CA GLY A 26 5.15 3.01 -0.96
C GLY A 26 4.24 4.23 -1.11
N ALA A 27 3.37 4.48 -0.15
CA ALA A 27 2.52 5.67 -0.14
C ALA A 27 3.36 6.95 -0.06
N GLY A 28 4.39 6.96 0.77
CA GLY A 28 5.32 8.11 0.88
C GLY A 28 6.06 8.37 -0.42
N ILE A 29 6.63 7.33 -1.01
CA ILE A 29 7.40 7.43 -2.25
C ILE A 29 6.54 7.95 -3.41
N LEU A 30 5.30 7.47 -3.52
CA LEU A 30 4.36 7.93 -4.54
C LEU A 30 3.96 9.41 -4.36
N GLN A 31 4.19 9.97 -3.18
CA GLN A 31 3.96 11.39 -2.87
C GLN A 31 5.25 12.21 -2.82
N GLY A 32 6.37 11.67 -3.30
CA GLY A 32 7.61 12.39 -3.47
C GLY A 32 8.63 12.20 -2.36
N VAL A 33 8.42 11.28 -1.41
CA VAL A 33 9.42 11.00 -0.36
C VAL A 33 10.67 10.39 -1.02
N PRO A 34 11.86 10.97 -0.81
CA PRO A 34 13.10 10.46 -1.39
C PRO A 34 13.63 9.26 -0.58
N ALA A 35 13.03 8.12 -0.80
CA ALA A 35 13.38 6.87 -0.15
C ALA A 35 13.23 5.71 -1.13
N THR A 36 13.63 4.52 -0.72
CA THR A 36 13.40 3.28 -1.46
C THR A 36 12.65 2.29 -0.58
N THR A 37 11.91 1.39 -1.21
CA THR A 37 11.27 0.29 -0.52
C THR A 37 11.34 -0.96 -1.37
N LEU A 38 11.42 -2.11 -0.71
CA LEU A 38 11.39 -3.42 -1.36
C LEU A 38 9.99 -4.02 -1.37
N ASP A 39 9.08 -3.47 -0.57
CA ASP A 39 7.75 -4.02 -0.33
C ASP A 39 6.68 -3.07 -0.83
N LEU A 40 5.64 -3.61 -1.43
CA LEU A 40 4.39 -2.89 -1.68
C LEU A 40 3.37 -3.32 -0.64
N ASP A 41 2.84 -2.37 0.10
CA ASP A 41 1.79 -2.60 1.09
C ASP A 41 0.50 -1.93 0.65
N ILE A 42 -0.59 -2.68 0.61
CA ILE A 42 -1.93 -2.14 0.34
C ILE A 42 -2.91 -2.58 1.42
N VAL A 43 -3.93 -1.76 1.65
CA VAL A 43 -5.14 -2.15 2.37
C VAL A 43 -6.25 -2.27 1.33
N HIS A 44 -6.77 -3.47 1.16
CA HIS A 44 -7.79 -3.76 0.16
C HIS A 44 -9.20 -3.79 0.78
N ARG A 45 -10.20 -3.43 -0.02
CA ARG A 45 -11.59 -3.59 0.40
C ARG A 45 -11.93 -5.09 0.47
N ARG A 46 -12.54 -5.51 1.57
CA ARG A 46 -12.79 -6.93 1.85
C ARG A 46 -14.19 -7.39 1.43
N THR A 47 -14.65 -6.96 0.27
CA THR A 47 -15.85 -7.51 -0.33
C THR A 47 -15.49 -8.73 -1.19
N PRO A 48 -16.42 -9.72 -1.35
CA PRO A 48 -16.14 -10.87 -2.21
C PRO A 48 -15.77 -10.50 -3.64
N GLU A 49 -16.41 -9.48 -4.20
CA GLU A 49 -16.15 -9.01 -5.56
C GLU A 49 -14.72 -8.44 -5.68
N ASN A 50 -14.33 -7.59 -4.74
CA ASN A 50 -13.00 -6.99 -4.76
C ASN A 50 -11.90 -8.01 -4.50
N VAL A 51 -12.15 -8.93 -3.57
CA VAL A 51 -11.22 -10.03 -3.28
C VAL A 51 -11.03 -10.92 -4.51
N ALA A 52 -12.08 -11.19 -5.29
CA ALA A 52 -11.96 -11.97 -6.52
C ALA A 52 -11.07 -11.25 -7.55
N ARG A 53 -11.22 -9.92 -7.70
CA ARG A 53 -10.36 -9.12 -8.58
C ARG A 53 -8.91 -9.14 -8.12
N LEU A 54 -8.67 -8.96 -6.83
CA LEU A 54 -7.34 -9.02 -6.24
C LEU A 54 -6.69 -10.39 -6.47
N LEU A 55 -7.44 -11.47 -6.24
CA LEU A 55 -6.94 -12.84 -6.47
C LEU A 55 -6.52 -13.07 -7.91
N SER A 56 -7.23 -12.51 -8.89
CA SER A 56 -6.85 -12.65 -10.29
C SER A 56 -5.46 -12.05 -10.58
N VAL A 57 -5.16 -10.92 -9.95
CA VAL A 57 -3.83 -10.29 -10.04
C VAL A 57 -2.79 -11.15 -9.34
N LEU A 58 -3.09 -11.61 -8.13
CA LEU A 58 -2.17 -12.45 -7.35
C LEU A 58 -1.82 -13.75 -8.09
N HIS A 59 -2.79 -14.38 -8.75
CA HIS A 59 -2.53 -15.57 -9.57
C HIS A 59 -1.59 -15.26 -10.74
N ARG A 60 -1.77 -14.14 -11.42
CA ARG A 60 -0.88 -13.70 -12.50
C ARG A 60 0.55 -13.48 -12.04
N LEU A 61 0.72 -13.02 -10.79
CA LEU A 61 2.01 -12.75 -10.19
C LEU A 61 2.62 -13.98 -9.49
N HIS A 62 1.96 -15.13 -9.56
CA HIS A 62 2.38 -16.37 -8.89
C HIS A 62 2.62 -16.14 -7.38
N ALA A 63 1.75 -15.36 -6.75
CA ALA A 63 1.87 -15.00 -5.34
C ALA A 63 1.76 -16.22 -4.43
N VAL A 64 2.67 -16.32 -3.47
CA VAL A 64 2.69 -17.38 -2.46
C VAL A 64 3.01 -16.77 -1.09
N ALA A 65 2.61 -17.46 -0.03
CA ALA A 65 2.92 -17.01 1.32
C ALA A 65 4.43 -16.86 1.51
N ARG A 66 4.86 -15.66 1.95
CA ARG A 66 6.26 -15.35 2.20
C ARG A 66 6.71 -16.04 3.49
N ASN A 67 7.94 -16.55 3.49
CA ASN A 67 8.54 -17.24 4.64
C ASN A 67 7.80 -18.51 5.05
N ASP A 68 7.04 -19.11 4.15
CA ASP A 68 6.41 -20.41 4.35
C ASP A 68 6.94 -21.38 3.30
N GLU A 69 7.62 -22.43 3.75
CA GLU A 69 8.25 -23.43 2.88
C GLU A 69 7.22 -24.17 2.00
N ARG A 70 5.97 -24.25 2.44
CA ARG A 70 4.89 -24.87 1.70
C ARG A 70 4.46 -24.07 0.47
N ARG A 71 4.86 -22.80 0.37
CA ARG A 71 4.57 -21.87 -0.75
C ARG A 71 3.08 -21.87 -1.12
N ILE A 72 2.25 -21.68 -0.13
CA ILE A 72 0.79 -21.70 -0.28
C ILE A 72 0.33 -20.44 -1.00
N ALA A 73 -0.46 -20.62 -2.08
CA ALA A 73 -1.11 -19.52 -2.75
C ALA A 73 -2.27 -18.98 -1.89
N PRO A 74 -2.49 -17.65 -1.87
CA PRO A 74 -3.60 -17.09 -1.11
C PRO A 74 -4.94 -17.49 -1.71
N GLY A 75 -5.93 -17.69 -0.86
CA GLY A 75 -7.31 -17.97 -1.24
C GLY A 75 -8.26 -16.88 -0.75
N PRO A 76 -9.55 -16.96 -1.12
CA PRO A 76 -10.54 -15.95 -0.73
C PRO A 76 -10.64 -15.75 0.79
N SER A 77 -10.61 -16.81 1.55
CA SER A 77 -10.76 -16.75 3.02
C SER A 77 -9.63 -15.95 3.68
N HIS A 78 -8.42 -16.02 3.13
CA HIS A 78 -7.28 -15.26 3.63
C HIS A 78 -7.52 -13.75 3.46
N LEU A 79 -8.02 -13.34 2.30
CA LEU A 79 -8.16 -11.93 1.93
C LEU A 79 -9.46 -11.30 2.45
N LEU A 80 -10.46 -12.09 2.79
CA LEU A 80 -11.70 -11.62 3.41
C LEU A 80 -11.52 -11.29 4.89
N GLY A 81 -10.48 -11.83 5.52
CA GLY A 81 -10.19 -11.60 6.94
C GLY A 81 -9.45 -10.28 7.20
N PRO A 82 -9.35 -9.88 8.48
CA PRO A 82 -8.72 -8.62 8.87
C PRO A 82 -7.19 -8.68 8.95
N GLY A 83 -6.61 -9.85 8.76
CA GLY A 83 -5.18 -10.08 8.97
C GLY A 83 -4.29 -9.57 7.84
N HIS A 84 -3.01 -9.68 8.06
CA HIS A 84 -1.96 -9.31 7.12
C HIS A 84 -1.54 -10.54 6.32
N ILE A 85 -1.67 -10.48 5.02
CA ILE A 85 -1.28 -11.55 4.10
C ILE A 85 0.02 -11.13 3.42
N LEU A 86 1.13 -11.71 3.87
CA LEU A 86 2.47 -11.38 3.41
C LEU A 86 2.88 -12.33 2.28
N LEU A 87 3.09 -11.77 1.09
CA LEU A 87 3.28 -12.55 -0.13
C LEU A 87 4.63 -12.28 -0.79
N ALA A 88 5.19 -13.31 -1.40
CA ALA A 88 6.26 -13.20 -2.38
C ALA A 88 5.64 -13.37 -3.76
N THR A 89 6.03 -12.53 -4.71
CA THR A 89 5.50 -12.54 -6.08
C THR A 89 6.63 -12.44 -7.10
N ASP A 90 6.29 -12.62 -8.38
CA ASP A 90 7.23 -12.40 -9.48
C ASP A 90 7.77 -10.96 -9.51
N ASN A 91 7.03 -10.01 -8.95
CA ASN A 91 7.41 -8.59 -8.91
C ASN A 91 7.92 -8.14 -7.53
N GLY A 92 8.32 -9.08 -6.67
CA GLY A 92 8.82 -8.79 -5.34
C GLY A 92 7.76 -8.99 -4.25
N ASP A 93 8.09 -8.56 -3.05
CA ASP A 93 7.23 -8.73 -1.89
C ASP A 93 6.00 -7.81 -1.97
N PHE A 94 4.84 -8.38 -1.73
CA PHE A 94 3.56 -7.69 -1.80
C PHE A 94 2.71 -8.09 -0.59
N ASP A 95 2.33 -7.12 0.22
CA ASP A 95 1.56 -7.36 1.43
C ASP A 95 0.14 -6.82 1.26
N CYS A 96 -0.83 -7.73 1.40
CA CYS A 96 -2.25 -7.40 1.35
C CYS A 96 -2.77 -7.37 2.79
N LEU A 97 -3.06 -6.17 3.28
CA LEU A 97 -3.45 -5.94 4.66
C LEU A 97 -4.96 -5.76 4.74
N GLY A 98 -5.62 -6.59 5.54
CA GLY A 98 -7.05 -6.44 5.78
C GLY A 98 -7.35 -5.20 6.62
N THR A 99 -6.48 -4.90 7.57
CA THR A 99 -6.55 -3.72 8.44
C THR A 99 -5.15 -3.22 8.78
N VAL A 100 -5.04 -1.96 9.19
CA VAL A 100 -3.82 -1.36 9.72
C VAL A 100 -4.15 -0.43 10.88
N ASP A 101 -3.14 -0.08 11.68
CA ASP A 101 -3.22 0.99 12.68
C ASP A 101 -4.52 0.97 13.51
N ASN A 102 -4.60 0.07 14.47
CA ASN A 102 -5.78 -0.12 15.33
C ASN A 102 -7.02 -0.56 14.54
N ASP A 103 -6.86 -1.59 13.73
CA ASP A 103 -7.95 -2.25 12.99
C ASP A 103 -8.69 -1.37 11.98
N LYS A 104 -8.03 -0.30 11.46
CA LYS A 104 -8.60 0.51 10.40
C LYS A 104 -8.74 -0.29 9.11
N THR A 105 -9.94 -0.25 8.54
CA THR A 105 -10.29 -0.92 7.29
C THR A 105 -10.02 -0.01 6.08
N PHE A 106 -10.20 -0.56 4.87
CA PHE A 106 -10.16 0.23 3.64
C PHE A 106 -11.11 1.44 3.74
N GLU A 107 -12.33 1.23 4.20
CA GLU A 107 -13.34 2.28 4.34
C GLU A 107 -12.91 3.37 5.34
N ASP A 108 -12.23 2.98 6.42
CA ASP A 108 -11.71 3.93 7.41
C ASP A 108 -10.57 4.77 6.84
N LEU A 109 -9.78 4.21 5.91
CA LEU A 109 -8.64 4.90 5.31
C LEU A 109 -9.03 5.83 4.16
N LEU A 110 -10.17 5.64 3.52
CA LEU A 110 -10.58 6.48 2.38
C LEU A 110 -10.54 7.98 2.70
N PRO A 111 -11.09 8.45 3.84
CA PRO A 111 -11.02 9.89 4.19
C PRO A 111 -9.60 10.37 4.47
N LEU A 112 -8.68 9.47 4.78
CA LEU A 112 -7.28 9.78 5.09
C LEU A 112 -6.37 9.60 3.88
N SER A 113 -6.94 9.24 2.74
CA SER A 113 -6.22 8.99 1.49
C SER A 113 -6.38 10.18 0.54
N ARG A 114 -5.47 10.22 -0.44
CA ARG A 114 -5.60 11.12 -1.57
C ARG A 114 -5.48 10.35 -2.87
N ALA A 115 -6.16 10.85 -3.90
CA ALA A 115 -6.03 10.31 -5.24
C ALA A 115 -4.80 10.90 -5.92
N ILE A 116 -4.03 10.05 -6.59
CA ILE A 116 -2.93 10.49 -7.45
C ILE A 116 -3.14 9.93 -8.85
N SER A 117 -2.65 10.65 -9.85
CA SER A 117 -2.70 10.19 -11.24
C SER A 117 -1.72 9.05 -11.46
N PHE A 118 -2.17 8.02 -12.15
CA PHE A 118 -1.36 6.85 -12.47
C PHE A 118 -1.87 6.25 -13.80
N ASP A 119 -1.08 6.37 -14.88
CA ASP A 119 -1.40 5.82 -16.21
C ASP A 119 -2.85 6.09 -16.64
N ASP A 120 -3.27 7.33 -16.80
CA ASP A 120 -4.64 7.72 -17.19
C ASP A 120 -5.75 7.29 -16.21
N ARG A 121 -5.39 6.77 -15.06
CA ARG A 121 -6.30 6.37 -13.99
C ARG A 121 -5.90 7.04 -12.69
N GLU A 122 -6.64 6.76 -11.64
CA GLU A 122 -6.32 7.22 -10.29
C GLU A 122 -6.07 6.03 -9.40
N LEU A 123 -5.14 6.20 -8.44
CA LEU A 123 -5.00 5.29 -7.32
C LEU A 123 -5.00 6.07 -6.02
N ARG A 124 -5.41 5.42 -4.95
CA ARG A 124 -5.47 6.00 -3.62
C ARG A 124 -4.21 5.67 -2.84
N VAL A 125 -3.64 6.68 -2.22
CA VAL A 125 -2.49 6.54 -1.31
C VAL A 125 -2.84 7.15 0.03
N LEU A 126 -2.37 6.54 1.11
CA LEU A 126 -2.51 7.14 2.44
C LEU A 126 -1.76 8.47 2.44
N ASP A 127 -2.44 9.56 2.78
CA ASP A 127 -1.83 10.89 2.72
C ASP A 127 -0.65 11.01 3.70
N LEU A 128 0.33 11.86 3.36
CA LEU A 128 1.57 12.00 4.15
C LEU A 128 1.30 12.29 5.62
N ALA A 129 0.35 13.16 5.93
CA ALA A 129 0.02 13.48 7.33
C ALA A 129 -0.47 12.24 8.08
N ALA A 130 -1.35 11.45 7.45
CA ALA A 130 -1.85 10.21 8.04
C ALA A 130 -0.75 9.15 8.16
N LEU A 131 0.12 9.04 7.15
CA LEU A 131 1.26 8.12 7.17
C LEU A 131 2.21 8.43 8.33
N ILE A 132 2.50 9.71 8.57
CA ILE A 132 3.32 10.18 9.69
C ILE A 132 2.69 9.73 11.01
N ASP A 133 1.39 9.94 11.18
CA ASP A 133 0.68 9.54 12.40
C ASP A 133 0.73 8.03 12.63
N VAL A 134 0.54 7.23 11.58
CA VAL A 134 0.64 5.77 11.66
C VAL A 134 2.05 5.34 12.10
N LYS A 135 3.08 5.92 11.49
CA LYS A 135 4.48 5.62 11.83
C LYS A 135 4.80 6.01 13.28
N ARG A 136 4.31 7.17 13.71
CA ARG A 136 4.54 7.65 15.08
C ARG A 136 3.86 6.73 16.11
N ARG A 137 2.63 6.30 15.85
CA ARG A 137 1.91 5.37 16.73
C ARG A 137 2.54 3.98 16.75
N ALA A 138 3.02 3.48 15.62
CA ALA A 138 3.73 2.19 15.56
C ALA A 138 4.99 2.20 16.41
N GLY A 139 5.73 3.31 16.37
CA GLY A 139 6.83 3.59 17.30
C GLY A 139 8.04 2.69 17.21
N ARG A 140 8.11 1.79 16.22
CA ARG A 140 9.30 0.93 16.04
C ARG A 140 10.50 1.79 15.64
N PRO A 141 11.75 1.38 15.97
CA PRO A 141 12.93 2.17 15.58
C PRO A 141 12.96 2.49 14.09
N LYS A 142 12.62 1.55 13.21
CA LYS A 142 12.57 1.79 11.76
C LYS A 142 11.49 2.80 11.36
N ASP A 143 10.36 2.83 12.06
CA ASP A 143 9.28 3.78 11.80
C ASP A 143 9.69 5.19 12.22
N LEU A 144 10.27 5.33 13.43
CA LEU A 144 10.74 6.61 13.94
C LEU A 144 11.88 7.19 13.09
N ALA A 145 12.74 6.34 12.56
CA ALA A 145 13.83 6.76 11.68
C ALA A 145 13.35 7.40 10.36
N MET A 146 12.15 7.04 9.90
CA MET A 146 11.58 7.60 8.67
C MET A 146 10.84 8.93 8.88
N LEU A 147 10.48 9.28 10.13
CA LEU A 147 9.72 10.50 10.40
C LEU A 147 10.37 11.78 9.87
N PRO A 148 11.69 12.02 10.04
CA PRO A 148 12.29 13.26 9.54
C PRO A 148 12.11 13.47 8.03
N VAL A 149 12.30 12.45 7.21
CA VAL A 149 12.17 12.58 5.75
C VAL A 149 10.69 12.74 5.35
N LEU A 150 9.77 12.06 6.03
CA LEU A 150 8.34 12.22 5.79
C LEU A 150 7.86 13.62 6.14
N GLU A 151 8.26 14.13 7.29
CA GLU A 151 7.91 15.47 7.76
C GLU A 151 8.49 16.54 6.85
N ALA A 152 9.75 16.39 6.42
CA ALA A 152 10.39 17.32 5.48
C ALA A 152 9.64 17.36 4.15
N THR A 153 9.23 16.21 3.63
CA THR A 153 8.45 16.14 2.38
C THR A 153 7.10 16.81 2.52
N LEU A 154 6.41 16.61 3.64
CA LEU A 154 5.15 17.27 3.92
C LEU A 154 5.30 18.78 4.01
N ASP A 155 6.35 19.26 4.69
CA ASP A 155 6.65 20.68 4.82
C ASP A 155 6.93 21.33 3.46
N GLU A 156 7.73 20.68 2.62
CA GLU A 156 8.02 21.16 1.26
C GLU A 156 6.76 21.26 0.42
N ARG A 157 5.90 20.26 0.50
CA ARG A 157 4.61 20.28 -0.21
C ARG A 157 3.75 21.47 0.23
N SER A 158 3.69 21.72 1.53
CA SER A 158 2.91 22.84 2.09
C SER A 158 3.45 24.20 1.64
N ARG A 159 4.76 24.35 1.50
CA ARG A 159 5.39 25.58 1.02
C ARG A 159 5.19 25.79 -0.48
N ALA A 160 5.18 24.69 -1.26
CA ALA A 160 5.02 24.74 -2.70
C ALA A 160 3.59 25.03 -3.14
N THR A 161 2.59 24.83 -2.25
CA THR A 161 1.19 25.12 -2.55
C THR A 161 0.96 26.63 -2.43
N PRO A 162 0.59 27.34 -3.52
CA PRO A 162 0.29 28.76 -3.42
C PRO A 162 -0.86 28.99 -2.46
N LEU A 163 -0.70 29.97 -1.58
CA LEU A 163 -1.79 30.49 -0.77
C LEU A 163 -2.74 31.18 -1.72
N GLY A 164 -3.81 30.48 -2.08
CA GLY A 164 -4.87 31.04 -2.91
C GLY A 164 -5.75 32.01 -2.14
#